data_02870b437a292e0cf4d6f70451b48ca5
#
_entry.id   02870b437a292e0cf4d6f70451b48ca5
#
_cell.length_a   1.000
_cell.length_b   1.000
_cell.length_c   1.000
_cell.angle_alpha   90.00
_cell.angle_beta   90.00
_cell.angle_gamma   90.00
#
_symmetry.space_group_name_H-M   'P 1'
#
loop_
_entity.id
_entity.type
_entity.pdbx_description
1 polymer ?
#
loop_
_entity_poly.entity_id
_entity_poly.type
_entity_poly.pdbx_seq_one_letter_code
_entity_poly.pdbx_strand_id
1 'polypeptide(L)'
;MFILNHAASLMGISVAGTEPTSMLMMDSTAVIHHELFIQQMIQNSRPLFQAFQPCDFTDMLQNICTFHLSGAFYAYLPSPAFLTARESLLRDILSENGISEQDIQQYLTLNAVFRADISHSQSEQTAPQKPFIYLFQLEEMQRRVQGDTFVSWSLSLLHGHDIYVSKKQYAQELRDLADDLSRHSNMRVAFVSETDDIALPTINCWCKQNQWMVQMDRAGFRFSNEMEMIAAASMVLDDCLQKIPPVRKDPQSVQKFLLELAAELER
;
A
#
# COMPACT_ATOMS: atom_id res chain seq x y z
N MET A 1 0.01 -22.92 -18.38
CA MET A 1 0.90 -24.03 -18.77
C MET A 1 1.95 -24.19 -17.70
N PHE A 2 2.28 -25.43 -17.31
CA PHE A 2 3.37 -25.73 -16.36
C PHE A 2 4.37 -26.65 -17.07
N ILE A 3 5.65 -26.44 -16.82
CA ILE A 3 6.72 -27.28 -17.36
C ILE A 3 7.54 -27.83 -16.20
N LEU A 4 7.76 -29.14 -16.22
CA LEU A 4 8.67 -29.80 -15.31
C LEU A 4 9.97 -30.07 -16.07
N ASN A 5 10.94 -29.24 -15.84
CA ASN A 5 12.30 -29.18 -16.41
C ASN A 5 12.68 -30.39 -17.29
N HIS A 6 12.56 -30.27 -18.58
CA HIS A 6 12.86 -31.29 -19.63
C HIS A 6 12.12 -32.64 -19.51
N ALA A 7 11.17 -32.78 -18.58
CA ALA A 7 10.51 -34.06 -18.31
C ALA A 7 9.05 -34.11 -18.78
N ALA A 8 8.30 -33.06 -18.55
CA ALA A 8 6.89 -33.01 -18.90
C ALA A 8 6.38 -31.57 -19.04
N SER A 9 5.34 -31.37 -19.83
CA SER A 9 4.58 -30.13 -19.86
C SER A 9 3.09 -30.41 -19.67
N LEU A 10 2.43 -29.58 -18.85
CA LEU A 10 1.00 -29.59 -18.64
C LEU A 10 0.39 -28.32 -19.23
N MET A 11 -0.45 -28.46 -20.21
CA MET A 11 -1.20 -27.36 -20.85
C MET A 11 -2.66 -27.46 -20.46
N GLY A 12 -3.23 -26.38 -19.91
CA GLY A 12 -4.66 -26.25 -19.68
C GLY A 12 -5.27 -25.29 -20.70
N ILE A 13 -6.42 -25.66 -21.26
CA ILE A 13 -7.22 -24.79 -22.11
C ILE A 13 -8.59 -24.65 -21.43
N SER A 14 -8.97 -23.40 -21.16
CA SER A 14 -10.29 -23.07 -20.66
C SER A 14 -10.96 -22.08 -21.62
N VAL A 15 -12.16 -22.42 -22.06
CA VAL A 15 -13.03 -21.54 -22.82
C VAL A 15 -14.18 -21.14 -21.89
N ALA A 16 -14.55 -19.86 -21.91
CA ALA A 16 -15.63 -19.36 -21.05
C ALA A 16 -16.91 -20.20 -21.20
N GLY A 17 -17.40 -20.75 -20.08
CA GLY A 17 -18.61 -21.59 -20.04
C GLY A 17 -18.40 -23.08 -20.34
N THR A 18 -17.17 -23.55 -20.48
CA THR A 18 -16.85 -24.97 -20.64
C THR A 18 -15.96 -25.49 -19.52
N GLU A 19 -15.97 -26.81 -19.29
CA GLU A 19 -15.02 -27.42 -18.37
C GLU A 19 -13.58 -27.28 -18.90
N PRO A 20 -12.61 -26.95 -18.03
CA PRO A 20 -11.21 -26.83 -18.44
C PRO A 20 -10.66 -28.20 -18.87
N THR A 21 -10.04 -28.22 -20.04
CA THR A 21 -9.34 -29.41 -20.52
C THR A 21 -7.85 -29.25 -20.28
N SER A 22 -7.21 -30.26 -19.71
CA SER A 22 -5.76 -30.30 -19.54
C SER A 22 -5.12 -31.43 -20.32
N MET A 23 -3.94 -31.18 -20.87
CA MET A 23 -3.14 -32.13 -21.62
C MET A 23 -1.76 -32.24 -20.98
N LEU A 24 -1.36 -33.45 -20.60
CA LEU A 24 -0.01 -33.75 -20.13
C LEU A 24 0.79 -34.32 -21.32
N MET A 25 1.93 -33.68 -21.62
CA MET A 25 2.89 -34.14 -22.63
C MET A 25 4.18 -34.57 -21.96
N MET A 26 4.65 -35.75 -22.31
CA MET A 26 5.90 -36.35 -21.80
C MET A 26 6.91 -36.62 -22.94
N ASP A 27 6.57 -36.31 -24.17
CA ASP A 27 7.51 -36.38 -25.29
C ASP A 27 8.55 -35.28 -25.16
N SER A 28 9.83 -35.66 -25.15
CA SER A 28 10.94 -34.72 -24.92
C SER A 28 11.00 -33.61 -25.97
N THR A 29 10.68 -33.89 -27.20
CA THR A 29 10.70 -32.90 -28.27
C THR A 29 9.57 -31.88 -28.07
N ALA A 30 8.36 -32.34 -27.75
CA ALA A 30 7.23 -31.48 -27.44
C ALA A 30 7.50 -30.62 -26.21
N VAL A 31 8.12 -31.18 -25.16
CA VAL A 31 8.47 -30.43 -23.96
C VAL A 31 9.51 -29.33 -24.25
N ILE A 32 10.54 -29.63 -25.04
CA ILE A 32 11.53 -28.62 -25.46
C ILE A 32 10.87 -27.50 -26.29
N HIS A 33 9.99 -27.83 -27.22
CA HIS A 33 9.26 -26.81 -27.97
C HIS A 33 8.39 -25.93 -27.07
N HIS A 34 7.75 -26.50 -26.06
CA HIS A 34 6.96 -25.73 -25.08
C HIS A 34 7.85 -24.84 -24.22
N GLU A 35 9.02 -25.31 -23.82
CA GLU A 35 9.99 -24.50 -23.06
C GLU A 35 10.47 -23.30 -23.90
N LEU A 36 10.84 -23.53 -25.15
CA LEU A 36 11.24 -22.46 -26.07
C LEU A 36 10.12 -21.46 -26.31
N PHE A 37 8.89 -21.93 -26.47
CA PHE A 37 7.73 -21.06 -26.62
C PHE A 37 7.50 -20.19 -25.40
N ILE A 38 7.55 -20.75 -24.18
CA ILE A 38 7.44 -19.98 -22.93
C ILE A 38 8.58 -18.99 -22.80
N GLN A 39 9.83 -19.40 -23.08
CA GLN A 39 10.99 -18.51 -23.04
C GLN A 39 10.80 -17.31 -23.99
N GLN A 40 10.32 -17.55 -25.22
CA GLN A 40 10.01 -16.48 -26.15
C GLN A 40 8.91 -15.57 -25.65
N MET A 41 7.84 -16.13 -25.06
CA MET A 41 6.76 -15.33 -24.45
C MET A 41 7.31 -14.45 -23.32
N ILE A 42 8.14 -15.00 -22.44
CA ILE A 42 8.76 -14.25 -21.33
C ILE A 42 9.68 -13.14 -21.88
N GLN A 43 10.52 -13.45 -22.87
CA GLN A 43 11.43 -12.47 -23.49
C GLN A 43 10.68 -11.31 -24.18
N ASN A 44 9.51 -11.59 -24.74
CA ASN A 44 8.67 -10.60 -25.43
C ASN A 44 7.63 -9.95 -24.50
N SER A 45 7.51 -10.39 -23.25
CA SER A 45 6.61 -9.80 -22.27
C SER A 45 7.28 -8.61 -21.56
N ARG A 46 6.45 -7.66 -21.14
CA ARG A 46 6.89 -6.62 -20.22
C ARG A 46 6.61 -7.09 -18.80
N PRO A 47 7.51 -6.81 -17.85
CA PRO A 47 7.22 -7.09 -16.46
C PRO A 47 6.04 -6.22 -16.00
N LEU A 48 5.04 -6.85 -15.37
CA LEU A 48 3.89 -6.13 -14.79
C LEU A 48 4.30 -5.23 -13.62
N PHE A 49 5.41 -5.56 -12.96
CA PHE A 49 5.95 -4.82 -11.84
C PHE A 49 7.44 -4.58 -12.01
N GLN A 50 7.85 -3.37 -11.70
CA GLN A 50 9.25 -3.04 -11.48
C GLN A 50 9.57 -3.23 -9.98
N ALA A 51 10.51 -4.11 -9.66
CA ALA A 51 10.94 -4.35 -8.29
C ALA A 51 12.03 -3.35 -7.88
N PHE A 52 11.88 -2.78 -6.69
CA PHE A 52 12.84 -1.89 -6.05
C PHE A 52 13.26 -2.47 -4.71
N GLN A 53 14.53 -2.36 -4.40
CA GLN A 53 15.03 -2.63 -3.06
C GLN A 53 14.79 -1.40 -2.16
N PRO A 54 14.82 -1.55 -0.84
CA PRO A 54 14.68 -0.41 0.08
C PRO A 54 15.66 0.75 -0.20
N CYS A 55 16.88 0.44 -0.64
CA CYS A 55 17.89 1.44 -1.01
C CYS A 55 17.56 2.24 -2.29
N ASP A 56 16.66 1.74 -3.14
CA ASP A 56 16.28 2.36 -4.42
C ASP A 56 15.10 3.35 -4.26
N PHE A 57 14.85 3.78 -3.04
CA PHE A 57 13.71 4.63 -2.69
C PHE A 57 13.63 5.92 -3.52
N THR A 58 14.77 6.57 -3.78
CA THR A 58 14.85 7.79 -4.59
C THR A 58 14.38 7.54 -6.03
N ASP A 59 14.77 6.41 -6.62
CA ASP A 59 14.35 6.05 -7.99
C ASP A 59 12.85 5.72 -8.04
N MET A 60 12.33 5.07 -7.01
CA MET A 60 10.90 4.85 -6.86
C MET A 60 10.12 6.16 -6.78
N LEU A 61 10.63 7.15 -6.05
CA LEU A 61 10.01 8.48 -5.92
C LEU A 61 9.85 9.20 -7.25
N GLN A 62 10.83 9.11 -8.14
CA GLN A 62 10.73 9.73 -9.47
C GLN A 62 9.56 9.17 -10.27
N ASN A 63 9.19 7.91 -10.04
CA ASN A 63 8.03 7.28 -10.68
C ASN A 63 6.69 7.68 -10.03
N ILE A 64 6.71 8.11 -8.77
CA ILE A 64 5.51 8.49 -8.00
C ILE A 64 5.18 9.99 -8.11
N CYS A 65 6.10 10.84 -8.57
CA CYS A 65 5.95 12.31 -8.61
C CYS A 65 4.80 12.86 -9.49
N THR A 66 3.88 12.03 -9.95
CA THR A 66 2.71 12.46 -10.74
C THR A 66 1.42 12.54 -9.92
N PHE A 67 1.51 12.88 -8.64
CA PHE A 67 0.36 12.96 -7.73
C PHE A 67 -0.71 13.99 -8.10
N HIS A 68 -0.35 15.02 -8.86
CA HIS A 68 -1.24 16.13 -9.22
C HIS A 68 -2.38 15.76 -10.17
N LEU A 69 -2.38 14.53 -10.68
CA LEU A 69 -3.37 14.08 -11.65
C LEU A 69 -4.65 13.60 -10.94
N SER A 70 -5.74 13.51 -11.69
CA SER A 70 -7.07 13.10 -11.23
C SER A 70 -7.10 11.66 -10.69
N GLY A 71 -8.08 11.33 -9.87
CA GLY A 71 -8.32 9.99 -9.35
C GLY A 71 -8.11 9.87 -7.84
N ALA A 72 -8.75 8.85 -7.25
CA ALA A 72 -8.60 8.53 -5.83
C ALA A 72 -7.20 7.99 -5.51
N PHE A 73 -6.73 8.28 -4.31
CA PHE A 73 -5.57 7.63 -3.72
C PHE A 73 -6.01 6.68 -2.62
N TYR A 74 -5.53 5.46 -2.66
CA TYR A 74 -5.76 4.43 -1.66
C TYR A 74 -4.45 4.03 -1.02
N ALA A 75 -4.45 3.90 0.32
CA ALA A 75 -3.37 3.27 1.07
C ALA A 75 -3.94 2.16 1.94
N TYR A 76 -3.61 0.90 1.64
CA TYR A 76 -3.92 -0.24 2.49
C TYR A 76 -2.67 -0.63 3.26
N LEU A 77 -2.69 -0.44 4.58
CA LEU A 77 -1.52 -0.52 5.47
C LEU A 77 -1.88 -1.18 6.80
N PRO A 78 -0.90 -1.77 7.51
CA PRO A 78 -1.13 -2.33 8.84
C PRO A 78 -1.55 -1.26 9.87
N SER A 79 -1.03 -0.04 9.73
CA SER A 79 -1.27 1.07 10.66
C SER A 79 -0.92 2.40 9.98
N PRO A 80 -1.29 3.55 10.59
CA PRO A 80 -0.75 4.83 10.20
C PRO A 80 0.77 4.78 10.04
N ALA A 81 1.29 5.55 9.11
CA ALA A 81 2.66 5.47 8.66
C ALA A 81 3.14 6.87 8.24
N PHE A 82 4.36 6.92 7.73
CA PHE A 82 5.02 8.16 7.38
C PHE A 82 4.19 9.13 6.49
N LEU A 83 3.22 8.61 5.70
CA LEU A 83 2.32 9.46 4.90
C LEU A 83 1.34 10.28 5.74
N THR A 84 0.98 9.78 6.92
CA THR A 84 0.04 10.42 7.86
C THR A 84 0.73 11.25 8.92
N ALA A 85 2.01 10.97 9.20
CA ALA A 85 2.79 11.69 10.20
C ALA A 85 3.03 13.16 9.78
N ARG A 86 2.98 14.08 10.73
CA ARG A 86 3.41 15.47 10.52
C ARG A 86 4.92 15.56 10.46
N GLU A 87 5.42 16.59 9.78
CA GLU A 87 6.85 16.80 9.54
C GLU A 87 7.66 16.74 10.83
N SER A 88 7.23 17.45 11.90
CA SER A 88 7.95 17.46 13.19
C SER A 88 8.05 16.06 13.80
N LEU A 89 6.94 15.33 13.84
CA LEU A 89 6.91 13.97 14.39
C LEU A 89 7.77 13.00 13.56
N LEU A 90 7.69 13.10 12.23
CA LEU A 90 8.47 12.27 11.31
C LEU A 90 9.98 12.54 11.50
N ARG A 91 10.38 13.80 11.63
CA ARG A 91 11.76 14.20 11.91
C ARG A 91 12.24 13.63 13.24
N ASP A 92 11.44 13.74 14.30
CA ASP A 92 11.78 13.22 15.62
C ASP A 92 11.99 11.70 15.56
N ILE A 93 11.06 10.95 14.95
CA ILE A 93 11.18 9.48 14.78
C ILE A 93 12.48 9.12 14.04
N LEU A 94 12.74 9.75 12.92
CA LEU A 94 13.92 9.43 12.10
C LEU A 94 15.23 9.81 12.80
N SER A 95 15.27 10.97 13.48
CA SER A 95 16.45 11.41 14.23
C SER A 95 16.77 10.50 15.40
N GLU A 96 15.76 10.07 16.18
CA GLU A 96 15.93 9.14 17.30
C GLU A 96 16.42 7.75 16.85
N ASN A 97 16.14 7.36 15.61
CA ASN A 97 16.65 6.13 15.01
C ASN A 97 18.01 6.30 14.32
N GLY A 98 18.66 7.45 14.45
CA GLY A 98 20.00 7.70 13.94
C GLY A 98 20.11 7.87 12.43
N ILE A 99 19.00 8.23 11.78
CA ILE A 99 18.95 8.48 10.33
C ILE A 99 19.71 9.77 10.01
N SER A 100 20.44 9.78 8.90
CA SER A 100 21.22 10.94 8.48
C SER A 100 20.30 12.13 8.14
N GLU A 101 20.75 13.36 8.41
CA GLU A 101 19.97 14.57 8.08
C GLU A 101 19.64 14.64 6.58
N GLN A 102 20.53 14.14 5.72
CA GLN A 102 20.29 14.07 4.29
C GLN A 102 19.09 13.16 3.94
N ASP A 103 19.04 11.98 4.53
CA ASP A 103 17.95 11.04 4.32
C ASP A 103 16.64 11.57 4.94
N ILE A 104 16.71 12.16 6.14
CA ILE A 104 15.56 12.82 6.76
C ILE A 104 14.96 13.86 5.82
N GLN A 105 15.75 14.72 5.18
CA GLN A 105 15.25 15.70 4.24
C GLN A 105 14.54 15.07 3.04
N GLN A 106 15.01 13.93 2.55
CA GLN A 106 14.35 13.21 1.47
C GLN A 106 12.97 12.70 1.90
N TYR A 107 12.88 12.08 3.08
CA TYR A 107 11.60 11.60 3.63
C TYR A 107 10.62 12.75 3.87
N LEU A 108 11.09 13.87 4.42
CA LEU A 108 10.26 15.05 4.65
C LEU A 108 9.76 15.66 3.34
N THR A 109 10.61 15.69 2.32
CA THR A 109 10.21 16.18 0.98
C THR A 109 9.09 15.32 0.40
N LEU A 110 9.21 13.99 0.50
CA LEU A 110 8.15 13.09 0.05
C LEU A 110 6.86 13.28 0.85
N ASN A 111 6.96 13.28 2.18
CA ASN A 111 5.82 13.49 3.06
C ASN A 111 5.12 14.83 2.72
N ALA A 112 5.88 15.90 2.50
CA ALA A 112 5.35 17.20 2.13
C ALA A 112 4.56 17.16 0.81
N VAL A 113 5.03 16.42 -0.21
CA VAL A 113 4.30 16.24 -1.48
C VAL A 113 2.95 15.59 -1.24
N PHE A 114 2.88 14.49 -0.46
CA PHE A 114 1.63 13.84 -0.13
C PHE A 114 0.68 14.74 0.66
N ARG A 115 1.20 15.45 1.66
CA ARG A 115 0.40 16.35 2.50
C ARG A 115 -0.08 17.59 1.74
N ALA A 116 0.73 18.11 0.84
CA ALA A 116 0.33 19.23 -0.03
C ALA A 116 -0.86 18.83 -0.92
N ASP A 117 -0.86 17.62 -1.50
CA ASP A 117 -1.93 17.16 -2.38
C ASP A 117 -3.27 16.96 -1.60
N ILE A 118 -3.20 16.53 -0.33
CA ILE A 118 -4.37 16.51 0.57
C ILE A 118 -4.93 17.92 0.80
N SER A 119 -4.04 18.90 1.01
CA SER A 119 -4.41 20.28 1.35
C SER A 119 -4.89 21.09 0.14
N HIS A 120 -4.26 20.93 -1.04
CA HIS A 120 -4.58 21.71 -2.24
C HIS A 120 -5.97 21.44 -2.81
N SER A 121 -6.53 20.26 -2.55
CA SER A 121 -7.89 19.95 -3.00
C SER A 121 -8.98 20.85 -2.38
N GLN A 122 -8.62 21.65 -1.36
CA GLN A 122 -9.54 22.62 -0.74
C GLN A 122 -9.59 23.98 -1.46
N SER A 123 -8.54 24.35 -2.19
CA SER A 123 -8.41 25.68 -2.81
C SER A 123 -9.07 25.79 -4.19
N GLU A 124 -9.30 24.69 -4.87
CA GLU A 124 -9.93 24.65 -6.18
C GLU A 124 -11.43 24.29 -6.06
N GLN A 125 -12.26 25.29 -5.87
CA GLN A 125 -13.74 25.13 -5.73
C GLN A 125 -14.43 24.55 -6.97
N THR A 126 -13.73 24.38 -8.09
CA THR A 126 -14.28 23.95 -9.38
C THR A 126 -13.91 22.54 -9.81
N ALA A 127 -12.92 21.90 -9.17
CA ALA A 127 -12.53 20.53 -9.49
C ALA A 127 -13.12 19.53 -8.49
N PRO A 128 -13.56 18.33 -8.91
CA PRO A 128 -13.99 17.32 -7.98
C PRO A 128 -12.84 16.95 -7.03
N GLN A 129 -13.11 17.04 -5.73
CA GLN A 129 -12.12 16.72 -4.69
C GLN A 129 -11.62 15.28 -4.88
N LYS A 130 -10.32 15.11 -4.94
CA LYS A 130 -9.66 13.81 -5.04
C LYS A 130 -9.70 13.13 -3.67
N PRO A 131 -10.36 11.98 -3.50
CA PRO A 131 -10.38 11.32 -2.21
C PRO A 131 -9.03 10.66 -1.89
N PHE A 132 -8.58 10.85 -0.64
CA PHE A 132 -7.48 10.13 0.00
C PHE A 132 -8.07 9.12 0.97
N ILE A 133 -7.92 7.84 0.68
CA ILE A 133 -8.58 6.75 1.39
C ILE A 133 -7.52 5.88 2.04
N TYR A 134 -7.49 5.87 3.37
CA TYR A 134 -6.61 5.04 4.18
C TYR A 134 -7.41 3.87 4.77
N LEU A 135 -6.97 2.66 4.47
CA LEU A 135 -7.51 1.41 5.01
C LEU A 135 -6.47 0.81 5.95
N PHE A 136 -6.76 0.80 7.25
CA PHE A 136 -5.84 0.24 8.26
C PHE A 136 -6.36 -1.07 8.81
N GLN A 137 -5.44 -1.97 9.17
CA GLN A 137 -5.75 -3.25 9.80
C GLN A 137 -6.05 -3.03 11.29
N LEU A 138 -7.31 -3.26 11.69
CA LEU A 138 -7.79 -2.95 13.03
C LEU A 138 -7.00 -3.69 14.12
N GLU A 139 -6.81 -4.99 13.95
CA GLU A 139 -6.13 -5.86 14.91
C GLU A 139 -4.66 -5.48 15.08
N GLU A 140 -4.00 -5.06 13.99
CA GLU A 140 -2.62 -4.60 14.06
C GLU A 140 -2.50 -3.28 14.81
N MET A 141 -3.43 -2.35 14.59
CA MET A 141 -3.46 -1.10 15.35
C MET A 141 -3.68 -1.34 16.85
N GLN A 142 -4.59 -2.24 17.21
CA GLN A 142 -4.84 -2.60 18.60
C GLN A 142 -3.66 -3.33 19.26
N ARG A 143 -2.97 -4.20 18.51
CA ARG A 143 -1.79 -4.92 19.01
C ARG A 143 -0.66 -3.97 19.42
N ARG A 144 -0.50 -2.85 18.72
CA ARG A 144 0.55 -1.85 18.99
C ARG A 144 0.41 -1.16 20.35
N VAL A 145 -0.78 -1.14 20.93
CA VAL A 145 -1.01 -0.58 22.25
C VAL A 145 -0.32 -1.39 23.37
N GLN A 146 -0.08 -2.67 23.13
CA GLN A 146 0.44 -3.59 24.14
C GLN A 146 1.97 -3.53 24.33
N GLY A 147 2.72 -2.98 23.37
CA GLY A 147 4.18 -2.87 23.43
C GLY A 147 4.66 -1.45 23.79
N ASP A 148 5.86 -1.29 24.38
CA ASP A 148 6.42 0.04 24.68
C ASP A 148 7.01 0.73 23.44
N THR A 149 7.56 -0.04 22.54
CA THR A 149 8.05 0.38 21.23
C THR A 149 7.64 -0.65 20.19
N PHE A 150 7.48 -0.23 18.96
CA PHE A 150 7.22 -1.13 17.86
C PHE A 150 7.98 -0.67 16.62
N VAL A 151 8.18 -1.61 15.70
CA VAL A 151 8.80 -1.33 14.42
C VAL A 151 7.77 -0.68 13.49
N SER A 152 8.07 0.50 12.97
CA SER A 152 7.29 1.13 11.92
C SER A 152 7.55 0.41 10.61
N TRP A 153 6.64 -0.47 10.22
CA TRP A 153 6.82 -1.32 9.05
C TRP A 153 7.12 -0.52 7.78
N SER A 154 6.38 0.56 7.53
CA SER A 154 6.56 1.37 6.32
C SER A 154 7.87 2.15 6.30
N LEU A 155 8.27 2.76 7.43
CA LEU A 155 9.54 3.46 7.52
C LEU A 155 10.73 2.49 7.43
N SER A 156 10.63 1.34 8.09
CA SER A 156 11.64 0.29 8.02
C SER A 156 11.83 -0.24 6.62
N LEU A 157 10.73 -0.45 5.91
CA LEU A 157 10.78 -0.88 4.52
C LEU A 157 11.44 0.18 3.62
N LEU A 158 11.10 1.46 3.81
CA LEU A 158 11.69 2.57 3.06
C LEU A 158 13.18 2.74 3.32
N HIS A 159 13.63 2.48 4.55
CA HIS A 159 15.02 2.71 4.94
C HIS A 159 15.91 1.46 4.86
N GLY A 160 15.31 0.28 4.78
CA GLY A 160 16.03 -0.99 4.67
C GLY A 160 16.46 -1.59 6.01
N HIS A 161 16.16 -0.96 7.15
CA HIS A 161 16.35 -1.52 8.48
C HIS A 161 15.25 -1.05 9.45
N ASP A 162 15.18 -1.68 10.62
CA ASP A 162 14.12 -1.43 11.58
C ASP A 162 14.15 0.01 12.10
N ILE A 163 13.02 0.71 11.95
CA ILE A 163 12.76 2.03 12.52
C ILE A 163 11.77 1.87 13.67
N TYR A 164 12.21 2.22 14.85
CA TYR A 164 11.42 2.09 16.07
C TYR A 164 10.62 3.35 16.36
N VAL A 165 9.37 3.15 16.77
CA VAL A 165 8.43 4.21 17.18
C VAL A 165 8.00 3.94 18.60
N SER A 166 8.10 4.93 19.47
CA SER A 166 7.64 4.85 20.85
C SER A 166 6.11 4.99 20.94
N LYS A 167 5.53 4.53 22.06
CA LYS A 167 4.10 4.73 22.37
C LYS A 167 3.69 6.21 22.27
N LYS A 168 4.51 7.11 22.78
CA LYS A 168 4.23 8.55 22.75
C LYS A 168 4.17 9.09 21.32
N GLN A 169 5.11 8.69 20.48
CA GLN A 169 5.12 9.08 19.06
C GLN A 169 3.92 8.52 18.32
N TYR A 170 3.55 7.27 18.58
CA TYR A 170 2.37 6.67 17.96
C TYR A 170 1.07 7.33 18.43
N ALA A 171 0.95 7.63 19.73
CA ALA A 171 -0.20 8.38 20.26
C ALA A 171 -0.31 9.75 19.58
N GLN A 172 0.82 10.44 19.35
CA GLN A 172 0.82 11.71 18.63
C GLN A 172 0.39 11.54 17.17
N GLU A 173 0.86 10.50 16.48
CA GLU A 173 0.46 10.21 15.10
C GLU A 173 -1.05 9.96 14.98
N LEU A 174 -1.63 9.20 15.92
CA LEU A 174 -3.08 8.95 15.95
C LEU A 174 -3.89 10.24 16.18
N ARG A 175 -3.40 11.16 17.02
CA ARG A 175 -4.04 12.48 17.21
C ARG A 175 -3.93 13.34 15.97
N ASP A 176 -2.76 13.38 15.36
CA ASP A 176 -2.54 14.15 14.12
C ASP A 176 -3.44 13.66 13.01
N LEU A 177 -3.61 12.33 12.88
CA LEU A 177 -4.52 11.72 11.93
C LEU A 177 -5.99 12.07 12.21
N ALA A 178 -6.39 12.03 13.50
CA ALA A 178 -7.75 12.41 13.92
C ALA A 178 -8.05 13.90 13.64
N ASP A 179 -7.06 14.78 13.83
CA ASP A 179 -7.15 16.20 13.53
C ASP A 179 -7.22 16.46 12.00
N ASP A 180 -6.39 15.76 11.21
CA ASP A 180 -6.42 15.84 9.76
C ASP A 180 -7.77 15.38 9.17
N LEU A 181 -8.37 14.32 9.72
CA LEU A 181 -9.73 13.89 9.34
C LEU A 181 -10.80 14.95 9.57
N SER A 182 -10.64 15.77 10.61
CA SER A 182 -11.59 16.86 10.90
C SER A 182 -11.43 18.06 9.97
N ARG A 183 -10.21 18.26 9.43
CA ARG A 183 -9.85 19.42 8.60
C ARG A 183 -10.02 19.18 7.11
N HIS A 184 -9.86 17.93 6.65
CA HIS A 184 -9.80 17.59 5.23
C HIS A 184 -10.98 16.71 4.81
N SER A 185 -11.99 17.31 4.17
CA SER A 185 -13.21 16.62 3.74
C SER A 185 -12.98 15.55 2.66
N ASN A 186 -11.85 15.61 1.95
CA ASN A 186 -11.43 14.63 0.96
C ASN A 186 -10.67 13.44 1.56
N MET A 187 -10.32 13.50 2.85
CA MET A 187 -9.63 12.42 3.56
C MET A 187 -10.66 11.46 4.17
N ARG A 188 -10.41 10.18 4.00
CA ARG A 188 -11.21 9.10 4.59
C ARG A 188 -10.29 8.08 5.23
N VAL A 189 -10.68 7.59 6.39
CA VAL A 189 -10.02 6.48 7.06
C VAL A 189 -11.05 5.41 7.35
N ALA A 190 -10.70 4.16 7.16
CA ALA A 190 -11.52 3.03 7.55
C ALA A 190 -10.67 1.91 8.13
N PHE A 191 -11.25 1.13 9.03
CA PHE A 191 -10.58 0.01 9.70
C PHE A 191 -11.13 -1.31 9.16
N VAL A 192 -10.22 -2.10 8.60
CA VAL A 192 -10.48 -3.44 8.10
C VAL A 192 -10.14 -4.45 9.18
N SER A 193 -11.03 -5.39 9.46
CA SER A 193 -10.82 -6.45 10.44
C SER A 193 -10.60 -7.79 9.75
N GLU A 194 -9.76 -8.64 10.32
CA GLU A 194 -9.55 -10.02 9.89
C GLU A 194 -10.85 -10.87 9.99
N THR A 195 -11.81 -10.42 10.81
CA THR A 195 -13.11 -11.09 10.97
C THR A 195 -14.14 -10.68 9.92
N ASP A 196 -13.81 -9.70 9.07
CA ASP A 196 -14.70 -9.31 7.99
C ASP A 196 -14.70 -10.38 6.89
N ASP A 197 -15.88 -10.67 6.33
CA ASP A 197 -15.99 -11.49 5.13
C ASP A 197 -15.63 -10.66 3.88
N ILE A 198 -14.40 -10.19 3.88
CA ILE A 198 -13.83 -9.35 2.82
C ILE A 198 -12.57 -10.05 2.30
N ALA A 199 -12.49 -10.22 0.98
CA ALA A 199 -11.26 -10.65 0.34
C ALA A 199 -10.21 -9.54 0.46
N LEU A 200 -9.42 -9.58 1.55
CA LEU A 200 -8.37 -8.59 1.79
C LEU A 200 -7.20 -8.79 0.84
N PRO A 201 -6.58 -7.71 0.38
CA PRO A 201 -5.26 -7.79 -0.21
C PRO A 201 -4.29 -8.43 0.79
N THR A 202 -3.58 -9.46 0.36
CA THR A 202 -2.52 -10.10 1.19
C THR A 202 -1.26 -9.24 1.27
N ILE A 203 -1.22 -8.14 0.53
CA ILE A 203 -0.05 -7.29 0.34
C ILE A 203 -0.46 -5.84 0.60
N ASN A 204 0.32 -5.16 1.45
CA ASN A 204 0.15 -3.73 1.65
C ASN A 204 0.40 -2.98 0.35
N CYS A 205 -0.38 -1.94 0.09
CA CYS A 205 -0.23 -1.21 -1.16
C CYS A 205 -0.63 0.26 -1.05
N TRP A 206 -0.03 1.05 -1.94
CA TRP A 206 -0.51 2.35 -2.35
C TRP A 206 -1.03 2.23 -3.77
N CYS A 207 -2.17 2.83 -4.04
CA CYS A 207 -2.75 2.83 -5.38
C CYS A 207 -3.29 4.22 -5.71
N LYS A 208 -2.75 4.83 -6.75
CA LYS A 208 -3.29 6.05 -7.36
C LYS A 208 -4.09 5.66 -8.58
N GLN A 209 -5.40 5.82 -8.49
CA GLN A 209 -6.33 5.42 -9.54
C GLN A 209 -5.93 6.01 -10.90
N ASN A 210 -5.91 5.15 -11.93
CA ASN A 210 -5.55 5.47 -13.31
C ASN A 210 -4.10 5.94 -13.53
N GLN A 211 -3.17 5.72 -12.58
CA GLN A 211 -1.80 6.20 -12.71
C GLN A 211 -0.75 5.17 -12.35
N TRP A 212 -0.78 4.66 -11.14
CA TRP A 212 0.22 3.74 -10.62
C TRP A 212 -0.26 3.01 -9.37
N MET A 213 0.41 1.90 -9.09
CA MET A 213 0.32 1.22 -7.80
C MET A 213 1.70 0.80 -7.30
N VAL A 214 1.85 0.75 -5.99
CA VAL A 214 3.01 0.22 -5.30
C VAL A 214 2.54 -0.87 -4.38
N GLN A 215 3.04 -2.07 -4.56
CA GLN A 215 2.90 -3.16 -3.60
C GLN A 215 4.12 -3.17 -2.69
N MET A 216 3.90 -3.50 -1.43
CA MET A 216 4.92 -3.45 -0.40
C MET A 216 4.89 -4.74 0.41
N ASP A 217 6.02 -5.41 0.49
CA ASP A 217 6.22 -6.57 1.35
C ASP A 217 7.63 -6.54 1.97
N ARG A 218 7.97 -7.54 2.77
CA ARG A 218 9.30 -7.59 3.42
C ARG A 218 10.47 -7.68 2.44
N ALA A 219 10.23 -8.04 1.19
CA ALA A 219 11.27 -8.15 0.17
C ALA A 219 11.53 -6.83 -0.56
N GLY A 220 10.69 -5.80 -0.36
CA GLY A 220 10.84 -4.48 -0.97
C GLY A 220 9.54 -3.94 -1.59
N PHE A 221 9.72 -3.13 -2.61
CA PHE A 221 8.63 -2.47 -3.33
C PHE A 221 8.48 -3.05 -4.73
N ARG A 222 7.23 -3.11 -5.19
CA ARG A 222 6.90 -3.44 -6.58
C ARG A 222 6.00 -2.35 -7.14
N PHE A 223 6.52 -1.61 -8.07
CA PHE A 223 5.81 -0.54 -8.76
C PHE A 223 5.18 -1.06 -10.06
N SER A 224 3.97 -0.61 -10.36
CA SER A 224 3.32 -0.85 -11.65
C SER A 224 2.59 0.41 -12.12
N ASN A 225 2.70 0.69 -13.41
CA ASN A 225 1.88 1.67 -14.13
C ASN A 225 0.97 1.00 -15.17
N GLU A 226 0.81 -0.30 -15.09
CA GLU A 226 -0.10 -1.06 -15.97
C GLU A 226 -1.56 -0.81 -15.56
N MET A 227 -2.33 -0.25 -16.49
CA MET A 227 -3.70 0.24 -16.23
C MET A 227 -4.64 -0.85 -15.73
N GLU A 228 -4.51 -2.08 -16.22
CA GLU A 228 -5.35 -3.21 -15.80
C GLU A 228 -5.06 -3.61 -14.34
N MET A 229 -3.79 -3.60 -13.95
CA MET A 229 -3.38 -3.88 -12.57
C MET A 229 -3.89 -2.79 -11.61
N ILE A 230 -3.77 -1.53 -12.01
CA ILE A 230 -4.24 -0.38 -11.22
C ILE A 230 -5.76 -0.42 -11.08
N ALA A 231 -6.47 -0.71 -12.18
CA ALA A 231 -7.92 -0.83 -12.16
C ALA A 231 -8.38 -1.98 -11.25
N ALA A 232 -7.75 -3.14 -11.35
CA ALA A 232 -8.06 -4.28 -10.49
C ALA A 232 -7.80 -3.97 -9.01
N ALA A 233 -6.66 -3.36 -8.68
CA ALA A 233 -6.33 -2.95 -7.31
C ALA A 233 -7.35 -1.93 -6.78
N SER A 234 -7.69 -0.91 -7.57
CA SER A 234 -8.69 0.09 -7.19
C SER A 234 -10.07 -0.54 -6.94
N MET A 235 -10.49 -1.48 -7.79
CA MET A 235 -11.76 -2.20 -7.61
C MET A 235 -11.78 -3.00 -6.30
N VAL A 236 -10.71 -3.74 -6.00
CA VAL A 236 -10.61 -4.51 -4.75
C VAL A 236 -10.66 -3.60 -3.54
N LEU A 237 -9.95 -2.48 -3.55
CA LEU A 237 -9.93 -1.53 -2.45
C LEU A 237 -11.27 -0.80 -2.27
N ASP A 238 -11.96 -0.47 -3.36
CA ASP A 238 -13.33 0.08 -3.32
C ASP A 238 -14.33 -0.93 -2.76
N ASP A 239 -14.27 -2.19 -3.19
CA ASP A 239 -15.13 -3.26 -2.68
C ASP A 239 -14.89 -3.50 -1.18
N CYS A 240 -13.61 -3.51 -0.74
CA CYS A 240 -13.26 -3.53 0.67
C CYS A 240 -13.91 -2.38 1.43
N LEU A 241 -13.74 -1.14 0.96
CA LEU A 241 -14.30 0.04 1.61
C LEU A 241 -15.84 -0.01 1.70
N GLN A 242 -16.51 -0.50 0.66
CA GLN A 242 -17.97 -0.64 0.65
C GLN A 242 -18.44 -1.63 1.71
N LYS A 243 -17.77 -2.77 1.87
CA LYS A 243 -18.13 -3.85 2.79
C LYS A 243 -17.81 -3.57 4.25
N ILE A 244 -16.88 -2.64 4.54
CA ILE A 244 -16.57 -2.23 5.91
C ILE A 244 -17.83 -1.69 6.59
N PRO A 245 -18.16 -2.15 7.82
CA PRO A 245 -19.29 -1.65 8.59
C PRO A 245 -19.23 -0.13 8.81
N PRO A 246 -20.37 0.59 8.79
CA PRO A 246 -20.41 2.04 8.94
C PRO A 246 -19.62 2.57 10.15
N VAL A 247 -19.72 1.92 11.29
CA VAL A 247 -19.04 2.32 12.54
C VAL A 247 -17.51 2.39 12.40
N ARG A 248 -16.93 1.63 11.47
CA ARG A 248 -15.47 1.60 11.23
C ARG A 248 -15.01 2.47 10.05
N LYS A 249 -15.93 3.21 9.41
CA LYS A 249 -15.62 4.14 8.30
C LYS A 249 -16.33 5.49 8.40
N ASP A 250 -17.27 5.64 9.33
CA ASP A 250 -17.87 6.94 9.62
C ASP A 250 -16.81 7.87 10.24
N PRO A 251 -16.63 9.10 9.70
CA PRO A 251 -15.55 9.98 10.16
C PRO A 251 -15.56 10.28 11.65
N GLN A 252 -16.72 10.45 12.27
CA GLN A 252 -16.83 10.75 13.71
C GLN A 252 -16.46 9.52 14.56
N SER A 253 -16.94 8.35 14.16
CA SER A 253 -16.63 7.08 14.84
C SER A 253 -15.16 6.74 14.73
N VAL A 254 -14.56 6.94 13.56
CA VAL A 254 -13.13 6.74 13.30
C VAL A 254 -12.29 7.71 14.12
N GLN A 255 -12.63 9.00 14.12
CA GLN A 255 -11.92 10.00 14.90
C GLN A 255 -11.95 9.67 16.41
N LYS A 256 -13.13 9.31 16.92
CA LYS A 256 -13.30 8.89 18.32
C LYS A 256 -12.41 7.70 18.65
N PHE A 257 -12.41 6.65 17.81
CA PHE A 257 -11.57 5.47 18.00
C PHE A 257 -10.07 5.81 18.03
N LEU A 258 -9.59 6.65 17.11
CA LEU A 258 -8.18 7.09 17.07
C LEU A 258 -7.77 7.82 18.36
N LEU A 259 -8.64 8.71 18.86
CA LEU A 259 -8.38 9.45 20.10
C LEU A 259 -8.42 8.54 21.34
N GLU A 260 -9.34 7.58 21.40
CA GLU A 260 -9.41 6.58 22.47
C GLU A 260 -8.15 5.72 22.50
N LEU A 261 -7.70 5.25 21.33
CA LEU A 261 -6.47 4.46 21.20
C LEU A 261 -5.23 5.28 21.61
N ALA A 262 -5.15 6.55 21.20
CA ALA A 262 -4.08 7.45 21.62
C ALA A 262 -4.06 7.67 23.15
N ALA A 263 -5.23 7.82 23.77
CA ALA A 263 -5.34 7.96 25.22
C ALA A 263 -4.97 6.68 26.00
N GLU A 264 -5.18 5.50 25.41
CA GLU A 264 -4.78 4.23 25.98
C GLU A 264 -3.25 4.05 25.98
N LEU A 265 -2.58 4.50 24.93
CA LEU A 265 -1.11 4.48 24.82
C LEU A 265 -0.39 5.37 25.83
N GLU A 266 -1.07 6.33 26.43
CA GLU A 266 -0.50 7.27 27.43
C GLU A 266 -0.73 6.86 28.89
N ARG A 267 -1.47 5.77 29.12
CA ARG A 267 -1.69 5.21 30.47
C ARG A 267 -0.57 4.25 30.85
#